data_2e8efcbc1fe64ddc1a9d0f222be636a5
#
_entry.id   2e8efcbc1fe64ddc1a9d0f222be636a5
#
_cell.length_a   1.000
_cell.length_b   1.000
_cell.length_c   1.000
_cell.angle_alpha   90.00
_cell.angle_beta   90.00
_cell.angle_gamma   90.00
#
_symmetry.space_group_name_H-M   'P 1'
#
loop_
_entity.id
_entity.type
_entity.pdbx_description
1 polymer ?
#
loop_
_entity_poly.entity_id
_entity_poly.type
_entity_poly.pdbx_seq_one_letter_code
_entity_poly.pdbx_strand_id
1 'polypeptide(L)'
;MNTLLWILQGLGALVYGASGVMKVFMFEKVSSDVPSFGALPREAWTALGILELICVVGLIVPSALRWQSSLTVWAAAVLATESLVFIWVHVKYHEIPPIIMSAILGLTMAFVAYGRMVLKPIV
;
A
#
# COMPACT_ATOMS: atom_id res chain seq x y z
N MET A 1 18.40 0.71 -12.15
CA MET A 1 17.71 0.83 -10.84
C MET A 1 16.49 1.75 -10.90
N ASN A 2 16.60 2.92 -11.54
CA ASN A 2 15.46 3.83 -11.65
C ASN A 2 14.24 3.19 -12.33
N THR A 3 14.47 2.48 -13.44
CA THR A 3 13.38 1.78 -14.14
C THR A 3 12.72 0.74 -13.24
N LEU A 4 13.51 -0.02 -12.48
CA LEU A 4 12.97 -1.01 -11.56
C LEU A 4 12.11 -0.35 -10.48
N LEU A 5 12.57 0.76 -9.92
CA LEU A 5 11.80 1.49 -8.90
C LEU A 5 10.48 2.01 -9.47
N TRP A 6 10.48 2.52 -10.71
CA TRP A 6 9.25 2.95 -11.37
C TRP A 6 8.28 1.80 -11.60
N ILE A 7 8.79 0.63 -12.02
CA ILE A 7 7.96 -0.56 -12.18
C ILE A 7 7.32 -0.93 -10.85
N LEU A 8 8.11 -0.96 -9.77
CA LEU A 8 7.60 -1.31 -8.45
C LEU A 8 6.60 -0.27 -7.93
N GLN A 9 6.85 1.02 -8.17
CA GLN A 9 5.92 2.08 -7.82
C GLN A 9 4.59 1.92 -8.57
N GLY A 10 4.65 1.64 -9.86
CA GLY A 10 3.46 1.43 -10.67
C GLY A 10 2.65 0.22 -10.25
N LEU A 11 3.32 -0.90 -9.99
CA LEU A 11 2.64 -2.11 -9.51
C LEU A 11 2.02 -1.89 -8.14
N GLY A 12 2.76 -1.24 -7.23
CA GLY A 12 2.25 -0.91 -5.91
C GLY A 12 1.03 0.01 -6.00
N ALA A 13 1.11 1.03 -6.84
CA ALA A 13 0.00 1.97 -7.04
C ALA A 13 -1.25 1.24 -7.54
N LEU A 14 -1.09 0.31 -8.47
CA LEU A 14 -2.20 -0.47 -9.02
C LEU A 14 -2.85 -1.33 -7.93
N VAL A 15 -2.05 -2.08 -7.19
CA VAL A 15 -2.55 -3.01 -6.17
C VAL A 15 -3.16 -2.27 -4.99
N TYR A 16 -2.45 -1.28 -4.43
CA TYR A 16 -2.98 -0.51 -3.30
C TYR A 16 -4.15 0.37 -3.72
N GLY A 17 -4.15 0.88 -4.95
CA GLY A 17 -5.29 1.63 -5.48
C GLY A 17 -6.53 0.77 -5.54
N ALA A 18 -6.42 -0.45 -6.06
CA ALA A 18 -7.53 -1.40 -6.10
C ALA A 18 -8.01 -1.74 -4.69
N SER A 19 -7.07 -2.00 -3.78
CA SER A 19 -7.39 -2.29 -2.38
C SER A 19 -8.13 -1.13 -1.72
N GLY A 20 -7.67 0.10 -1.92
CA GLY A 20 -8.31 1.28 -1.37
C GLY A 20 -9.72 1.47 -1.89
N VAL A 21 -9.92 1.30 -3.19
CA VAL A 21 -11.26 1.38 -3.80
C VAL A 21 -12.18 0.33 -3.21
N MET A 22 -11.71 -0.90 -3.05
CA MET A 22 -12.53 -1.97 -2.48
C MET A 22 -12.92 -1.66 -1.03
N LYS A 23 -12.00 -1.11 -0.23
CA LYS A 23 -12.29 -0.78 1.17
C LYS A 23 -13.27 0.38 1.32
N VAL A 24 -13.22 1.35 0.42
CA VAL A 24 -14.07 2.55 0.50
C VAL A 24 -15.44 2.31 -0.15
N PHE A 25 -15.45 1.72 -1.33
CA PHE A 25 -16.67 1.65 -2.16
C PHE A 25 -17.30 0.27 -2.20
N MET A 26 -16.56 -0.79 -1.91
CA MET A 26 -17.02 -2.17 -2.04
C MET A 26 -16.90 -2.93 -0.71
N PHE A 27 -16.90 -2.24 0.41
CA PHE A 27 -16.65 -2.85 1.71
C PHE A 27 -17.65 -3.97 2.02
N GLU A 28 -18.93 -3.75 1.79
CA GLU A 28 -19.95 -4.74 2.13
C GLU A 28 -19.76 -6.04 1.37
N LYS A 29 -19.44 -5.93 0.07
CA LYS A 29 -19.19 -7.12 -0.75
C LYS A 29 -17.92 -7.85 -0.32
N VAL A 30 -16.83 -7.11 -0.11
CA VAL A 30 -15.54 -7.70 0.25
C VAL A 30 -15.60 -8.28 1.65
N SER A 31 -16.24 -7.61 2.60
CA SER A 31 -16.31 -8.08 3.99
C SER A 31 -17.14 -9.37 4.13
N SER A 32 -18.08 -9.61 3.23
CA SER A 32 -18.83 -10.87 3.24
C SER A 32 -17.99 -12.05 2.78
N ASP A 33 -16.97 -11.79 1.95
CA ASP A 33 -16.12 -12.83 1.38
C ASP A 33 -14.81 -13.03 2.16
N VAL A 34 -14.36 -12.02 2.90
CA VAL A 34 -13.07 -12.04 3.60
C VAL A 34 -13.30 -11.87 5.11
N PRO A 35 -13.18 -12.97 5.89
CA PRO A 35 -13.46 -12.93 7.34
C PRO A 35 -12.62 -11.92 8.12
N SER A 36 -11.38 -11.66 7.70
CA SER A 36 -10.48 -10.74 8.39
C SER A 36 -11.02 -9.30 8.46
N PHE A 37 -11.95 -8.93 7.60
CA PHE A 37 -12.58 -7.62 7.65
C PHE A 37 -13.43 -7.41 8.90
N GLY A 38 -13.75 -8.47 9.64
CA GLY A 38 -14.39 -8.37 10.94
C GLY A 38 -13.45 -7.98 12.08
N ALA A 39 -12.13 -7.96 11.84
CA ALA A 39 -11.16 -7.62 12.89
C ALA A 39 -11.20 -6.17 13.31
N LEU A 40 -11.64 -5.27 12.42
CA LEU A 40 -11.69 -3.83 12.66
C LEU A 40 -13.07 -3.29 12.31
N PRO A 41 -13.50 -2.17 12.92
CA PRO A 41 -14.75 -1.52 12.52
C PRO A 41 -14.70 -1.04 11.08
N ARG A 42 -15.88 -0.88 10.47
CA ARG A 42 -15.97 -0.39 9.09
C ARG A 42 -15.26 0.95 8.89
N GLU A 43 -15.40 1.84 9.88
CA GLU A 43 -14.77 3.16 9.81
C GLU A 43 -13.25 3.06 9.73
N ALA A 44 -12.66 2.09 10.43
CA ALA A 44 -11.21 1.85 10.37
C ALA A 44 -10.80 1.39 8.97
N TRP A 45 -11.56 0.47 8.38
CA TRP A 45 -11.27 0.00 7.02
C TRP A 45 -11.44 1.12 5.99
N THR A 46 -12.46 1.94 6.13
CA THR A 46 -12.68 3.09 5.25
C THR A 46 -11.52 4.07 5.36
N ALA A 47 -11.07 4.36 6.58
CA ALA A 47 -9.93 5.25 6.81
C ALA A 47 -8.66 4.69 6.18
N LEU A 48 -8.40 3.39 6.33
CA LEU A 48 -7.26 2.73 5.71
C LEU A 48 -7.33 2.79 4.18
N GLY A 49 -8.52 2.58 3.62
CA GLY A 49 -8.72 2.68 2.17
C GLY A 49 -8.44 4.08 1.64
N ILE A 50 -8.94 5.11 2.32
CA ILE A 50 -8.68 6.50 1.96
C ILE A 50 -7.18 6.79 2.07
N LEU A 51 -6.53 6.33 3.13
CA LEU A 51 -5.08 6.48 3.29
C LEU A 51 -4.32 5.83 2.15
N GLU A 52 -4.72 4.61 1.75
CA GLU A 52 -4.10 3.94 0.61
C GLU A 52 -4.24 4.75 -0.68
N LEU A 53 -5.42 5.32 -0.95
CA LEU A 53 -5.65 6.12 -2.15
C LEU A 53 -4.81 7.40 -2.14
N ILE A 54 -4.69 8.06 -1.00
CA ILE A 54 -3.83 9.24 -0.84
C ILE A 54 -2.37 8.85 -1.08
N CYS A 55 -1.93 7.72 -0.51
CA CYS A 55 -0.56 7.25 -0.68
C CYS A 55 -0.26 6.84 -2.11
N VAL A 56 -1.23 6.30 -2.84
CA VAL A 56 -1.06 5.97 -4.27
C VAL A 56 -0.75 7.23 -5.06
N VAL A 57 -1.49 8.30 -4.82
CA VAL A 57 -1.21 9.60 -5.46
C VAL A 57 0.18 10.08 -5.07
N GLY A 58 0.52 10.02 -3.78
CA GLY A 58 1.84 10.43 -3.28
C GLY A 58 2.99 9.56 -3.78
N LEU A 59 2.69 8.30 -4.15
CA LEU A 59 3.69 7.39 -4.68
C LEU A 59 4.10 7.75 -6.11
N ILE A 60 3.18 8.23 -6.90
CA ILE A 60 3.37 8.43 -8.34
C ILE A 60 3.54 9.90 -8.71
N VAL A 61 2.64 10.78 -8.27
CA VAL A 61 2.57 12.16 -8.75
C VAL A 61 3.80 12.99 -8.41
N PRO A 62 4.30 13.04 -7.16
CA PRO A 62 5.50 13.82 -6.87
C PRO A 62 6.72 13.37 -7.67
N SER A 63 6.87 12.05 -7.86
CA SER A 63 7.98 11.51 -8.64
C SER A 63 7.84 11.86 -10.11
N ALA A 64 6.64 11.79 -10.68
CA ALA A 64 6.39 12.12 -12.08
C ALA A 64 6.62 13.59 -12.37
N LEU A 65 6.24 14.47 -11.44
CA LEU A 65 6.39 15.91 -11.58
C LEU A 65 7.74 16.42 -11.07
N ARG A 66 8.53 15.55 -10.46
CA ARG A 66 9.80 15.91 -9.80
C ARG A 66 9.62 17.05 -8.80
N TRP A 67 8.47 17.04 -8.10
CA TRP A 67 8.11 18.04 -7.11
C TRP A 67 7.99 17.38 -5.74
N GLN A 68 8.77 17.86 -4.77
CA GLN A 68 8.80 17.32 -3.42
C GLN A 68 8.84 15.78 -3.42
N SER A 69 9.84 15.23 -4.11
CA SER A 69 9.96 13.78 -4.32
C SER A 69 10.07 12.99 -3.02
N SER A 70 10.39 13.64 -1.90
CA SER A 70 10.36 12.99 -0.58
C SER A 70 8.97 12.49 -0.23
N LEU A 71 7.90 13.03 -0.80
CA LEU A 71 6.55 12.53 -0.58
C LEU A 71 6.39 11.09 -1.07
N THR A 72 7.09 10.71 -2.14
CA THR A 72 7.10 9.31 -2.60
C THR A 72 7.69 8.39 -1.54
N VAL A 73 8.78 8.80 -0.90
CA VAL A 73 9.40 8.03 0.18
C VAL A 73 8.43 7.85 1.34
N TRP A 74 7.78 8.93 1.76
CA TRP A 74 6.81 8.87 2.84
C TRP A 74 5.61 7.99 2.49
N ALA A 75 5.08 8.12 1.27
CA ALA A 75 3.96 7.30 0.81
C ALA A 75 4.32 5.82 0.84
N ALA A 76 5.50 5.45 0.32
CA ALA A 76 5.96 4.06 0.32
C ALA A 76 6.16 3.55 1.75
N ALA A 77 6.71 4.37 2.64
CA ALA A 77 6.91 3.99 4.04
C ALA A 77 5.57 3.75 4.76
N VAL A 78 4.58 4.61 4.51
CA VAL A 78 3.24 4.44 5.10
C VAL A 78 2.59 3.16 4.59
N LEU A 79 2.67 2.89 3.29
CA LEU A 79 2.12 1.67 2.72
C LEU A 79 2.81 0.42 3.25
N ALA A 80 4.12 0.45 3.44
CA ALA A 80 4.87 -0.65 4.04
C ALA A 80 4.40 -0.92 5.49
N THR A 81 4.20 0.15 6.27
CA THR A 81 3.71 0.05 7.64
C THR A 81 2.29 -0.52 7.67
N GLU A 82 1.42 -0.07 6.78
CA GLU A 82 0.06 -0.58 6.66
C GLU A 82 0.06 -2.08 6.34
N SER A 83 0.98 -2.53 5.48
CA SER A 83 1.10 -3.95 5.16
C SER A 83 1.44 -4.80 6.39
N LEU A 84 2.21 -4.27 7.34
CA LEU A 84 2.46 -4.97 8.61
C LEU A 84 1.17 -5.16 9.41
N VAL A 85 0.30 -4.15 9.42
CA VAL A 85 -1.01 -4.26 10.06
C VAL A 85 -1.84 -5.35 9.39
N PHE A 86 -1.85 -5.39 8.07
CA PHE A 86 -2.60 -6.40 7.32
C PHE A 86 -2.06 -7.81 7.57
N ILE A 87 -0.74 -7.98 7.66
CA ILE A 87 -0.14 -9.26 8.00
C ILE A 87 -0.68 -9.73 9.36
N TRP A 88 -0.67 -8.85 10.35
CA TRP A 88 -1.19 -9.18 11.68
C TRP A 88 -2.66 -9.62 11.62
N VAL A 89 -3.50 -8.87 10.89
CA VAL A 89 -4.92 -9.17 10.75
C VAL A 89 -5.11 -10.54 10.08
N HIS A 90 -4.41 -10.79 8.99
CA HIS A 90 -4.56 -12.05 8.25
C HIS A 90 -4.01 -13.25 9.02
N VAL A 91 -2.94 -13.07 9.80
CA VAL A 91 -2.42 -14.13 10.68
C VAL A 91 -3.48 -14.51 11.71
N LYS A 92 -4.15 -13.52 12.28
CA LYS A 92 -5.20 -13.76 13.27
C LYS A 92 -6.34 -14.60 12.71
N TYR A 93 -6.64 -14.48 11.41
CA TYR A 93 -7.71 -15.23 10.74
C TYR A 93 -7.19 -16.41 9.90
N HIS A 94 -5.89 -16.72 9.98
CA HIS A 94 -5.26 -17.83 9.26
C HIS A 94 -5.45 -17.79 7.74
N GLU A 95 -5.40 -16.60 7.16
CA GLU A 95 -5.55 -16.40 5.72
C GLU A 95 -4.18 -16.36 5.05
N ILE A 96 -3.67 -17.54 4.67
CA ILE A 96 -2.29 -17.68 4.17
C ILE A 96 -2.01 -16.88 2.89
N PRO A 97 -2.81 -16.95 1.80
CA PRO A 97 -2.52 -16.17 0.60
C PRO A 97 -2.46 -14.66 0.84
N PRO A 98 -3.39 -14.03 1.60
CA PRO A 98 -3.25 -12.61 1.92
C PRO A 98 -2.02 -12.27 2.75
N ILE A 99 -1.57 -13.17 3.64
CA ILE A 99 -0.35 -12.96 4.42
C ILE A 99 0.85 -12.83 3.47
N ILE A 100 0.97 -13.77 2.53
CA ILE A 100 2.06 -13.77 1.56
C ILE A 100 2.02 -12.51 0.71
N MET A 101 0.85 -12.14 0.20
CA MET A 101 0.69 -10.95 -0.63
C MET A 101 1.07 -9.69 0.15
N SER A 102 0.60 -9.55 1.39
CA SER A 102 0.92 -8.38 2.23
C SER A 102 2.42 -8.32 2.53
N ALA A 103 3.06 -9.45 2.77
CA ALA A 103 4.51 -9.50 3.00
C ALA A 103 5.27 -9.03 1.75
N ILE A 104 4.90 -9.52 0.57
CA ILE A 104 5.52 -9.14 -0.69
C ILE A 104 5.33 -7.64 -0.94
N LEU A 105 4.11 -7.14 -0.78
CA LEU A 105 3.81 -5.72 -1.00
C LEU A 105 4.55 -4.84 0.00
N GLY A 106 4.59 -5.23 1.27
CA GLY A 106 5.28 -4.48 2.30
C GLY A 106 6.78 -4.39 2.03
N LEU A 107 7.40 -5.50 1.67
CA LEU A 107 8.82 -5.54 1.31
C LEU A 107 9.08 -4.72 0.05
N THR A 108 8.20 -4.77 -0.94
CA THR A 108 8.31 -3.98 -2.16
C THR A 108 8.28 -2.49 -1.84
N MET A 109 7.34 -2.05 -1.00
CA MET A 109 7.23 -0.64 -0.62
C MET A 109 8.41 -0.20 0.24
N ALA A 110 8.89 -1.05 1.15
CA ALA A 110 10.07 -0.75 1.93
C ALA A 110 11.30 -0.56 1.02
N PHE A 111 11.43 -1.40 0.00
CA PHE A 111 12.50 -1.28 -0.99
C PHE A 111 12.36 0.00 -1.81
N VAL A 112 11.14 0.36 -2.21
CA VAL A 112 10.89 1.62 -2.94
C VAL A 112 11.29 2.82 -2.08
N ALA A 113 10.88 2.83 -0.80
CA ALA A 113 11.23 3.90 0.11
C ALA A 113 12.75 4.05 0.24
N TYR A 114 13.44 2.93 0.47
CA TYR A 114 14.89 2.92 0.57
C TYR A 114 15.54 3.35 -0.74
N GLY A 115 15.08 2.81 -1.86
CA GLY A 115 15.64 3.10 -3.18
C GLY A 115 15.50 4.57 -3.55
N ARG A 116 14.35 5.17 -3.28
CA ARG A 116 14.13 6.59 -3.58
C ARG A 116 14.83 7.52 -2.59
N MET A 117 15.06 7.05 -1.38
CA MET A 117 15.77 7.86 -0.38
C MET A 117 17.29 7.83 -0.60
N VAL A 118 17.85 6.67 -0.96
CA VAL A 118 19.30 6.45 -0.95
C VAL A 118 19.86 6.08 -2.32
N LEU A 119 19.29 5.07 -2.99
CA LEU A 119 19.90 4.51 -4.20
C LEU A 119 19.67 5.35 -5.45
N LYS A 120 18.46 5.82 -5.69
CA LYS A 120 18.08 6.62 -6.86
C LYS A 120 17.02 7.65 -6.50
N PRO A 121 17.39 8.69 -5.74
CA PRO A 121 16.44 9.76 -5.44
C PRO A 121 15.97 10.44 -6.73
N ILE A 122 14.72 10.88 -6.72
CA ILE A 122 14.20 11.75 -7.77
C ILE A 122 14.45 13.19 -7.36
N VAL A 123 15.18 13.89 -8.18
CA VAL A 123 15.59 15.27 -7.89
C VAL A 123 14.79 16.23 -8.74
#